data_5830d40b5650a104d96a45ace8664f29
#
_entry.id   5830d40b5650a104d96a45ace8664f29
#
_cell.length_a   1.000
_cell.length_b   1.000
_cell.length_c   1.000
_cell.angle_alpha   90.00
_cell.angle_beta   90.00
_cell.angle_gamma   90.00
#
_symmetry.space_group_name_H-M   'P 1'
#
loop_
_entity.id
_entity.type
_entity.pdbx_description
1 polymer ?
#
loop_
_entity_poly.entity_id
_entity_poly.type
_entity_poly.pdbx_seq_one_letter_code
_entity_poly.pdbx_strand_id
1 'polypeptide(L)'
;MTEQARQGGTRSSRSSSERADTEGGFGPVLRSKPFRRLLVAQSVSSLGDWVATFAFMAAVFEVTEGNQTAVAGMLVARLVPPMFAAPLGGVIADRLPRRLVMVTSDVSRAALIALAPFVGLALLYVIAFVHECISLFFLPARDAAVPELVPRKSLPEANGLILASSYGSLPIAAALFGALRLAIQGMPEAIPFAHLFRAHPYAFAFFFDSATFAFSASMLARLSLKHRPQKAELELVEGVVEGVRYVAQHQALRSLALGLVMSMFGGGVLFAVGLAYIHDTLGGSDVQFGWLAALWGLGMGIGLLVVRVLVTRGEDKVFLAAVATCGGILIVMGFLPFLFLSFGVAVLFGMAFSIAIVLALTAAQEIAEDRIRGRVMGGVQMLFRVGLGAGALGIGGLAHAVDRLRIGFIKLDGNQVGMIVGGLLILLGAAAASGVRKSEAWQKP
;
A
#
# COMPACT_ATOMS: atom_id res chain seq x y z
N MET A 1 2.14 -33.65 -59.75
CA MET A 1 1.64 -32.30 -59.39
C MET A 1 0.70 -32.37 -58.21
N THR A 2 1.12 -32.90 -57.04
CA THR A 2 0.19 -33.05 -55.90
C THR A 2 0.88 -33.00 -54.52
N GLU A 3 2.09 -32.41 -54.40
CA GLU A 3 2.82 -32.39 -53.09
C GLU A 3 3.13 -30.97 -52.54
N GLN A 4 2.90 -29.93 -53.35
CA GLN A 4 3.17 -28.55 -52.93
C GLN A 4 1.95 -27.84 -52.24
N ALA A 5 0.75 -28.42 -52.29
CA ALA A 5 -0.48 -27.77 -51.70
C ALA A 5 -0.68 -28.05 -50.20
N ARG A 6 0.07 -28.99 -49.57
CA ARG A 6 -0.09 -29.30 -48.09
C ARG A 6 0.87 -28.55 -47.16
N GLN A 7 1.88 -27.84 -47.67
CA GLN A 7 2.84 -27.10 -46.85
C GLN A 7 2.46 -25.62 -46.60
N GLY A 8 1.44 -25.06 -47.28
CA GLY A 8 1.01 -23.67 -47.11
C GLY A 8 0.14 -23.38 -45.90
N GLY A 9 -0.61 -24.37 -45.41
CA GLY A 9 -1.57 -24.16 -44.31
C GLY A 9 -1.01 -24.15 -42.88
N THR A 10 0.17 -24.73 -42.67
CA THR A 10 0.77 -24.84 -41.33
C THR A 10 1.75 -23.70 -40.97
N ARG A 11 2.16 -22.91 -41.97
CA ARG A 11 3.07 -21.75 -41.76
C ARG A 11 2.36 -20.50 -41.27
N SER A 12 1.08 -20.30 -41.61
CA SER A 12 0.36 -19.08 -41.22
C SER A 12 -0.12 -19.07 -39.77
N SER A 13 -0.45 -20.24 -39.21
CA SER A 13 -0.87 -20.34 -37.81
C SER A 13 0.30 -20.32 -36.81
N ARG A 14 1.48 -20.77 -37.22
CA ARG A 14 2.71 -20.64 -36.41
C ARG A 14 3.22 -19.18 -36.34
N SER A 15 3.10 -18.42 -37.41
CA SER A 15 3.58 -17.03 -37.43
C SER A 15 2.75 -16.07 -36.57
N SER A 16 1.48 -16.36 -36.35
CA SER A 16 0.62 -15.53 -35.48
C SER A 16 0.85 -15.81 -33.98
N SER A 17 1.14 -17.06 -33.59
CA SER A 17 1.49 -17.38 -32.22
C SER A 17 2.92 -16.93 -31.83
N GLU A 18 3.88 -17.06 -32.76
CA GLU A 18 5.23 -16.57 -32.55
C GLU A 18 5.31 -15.03 -32.52
N ARG A 19 4.48 -14.32 -33.30
CA ARG A 19 4.40 -12.86 -33.23
C ARG A 19 3.76 -12.37 -31.92
N ALA A 20 2.77 -13.08 -31.37
CA ALA A 20 2.18 -12.74 -30.06
C ALA A 20 3.19 -12.85 -28.91
N ASP A 21 4.15 -13.78 -29.00
CA ASP A 21 5.23 -13.95 -28.00
C ASP A 21 6.39 -12.93 -28.17
N THR A 22 6.44 -12.20 -29.30
CA THR A 22 7.51 -11.22 -29.57
C THR A 22 7.13 -9.78 -29.26
N GLU A 23 5.84 -9.43 -29.09
CA GLU A 23 5.38 -8.10 -28.74
C GLU A 23 5.34 -7.92 -27.22
N GLY A 24 6.20 -7.05 -26.67
CA GLY A 24 6.10 -6.52 -25.31
C GLY A 24 5.11 -5.34 -25.27
N GLY A 25 4.67 -4.94 -24.05
CA GLY A 25 3.83 -3.77 -23.85
C GLY A 25 2.44 -4.07 -23.27
N PHE A 26 1.65 -3.04 -23.09
CA PHE A 26 0.30 -3.13 -22.48
C PHE A 26 -0.73 -3.85 -23.34
N GLY A 27 -0.57 -3.82 -24.68
CA GLY A 27 -1.52 -4.42 -25.62
C GLY A 27 -1.74 -5.93 -25.38
N PRO A 28 -0.70 -6.78 -25.41
CA PRO A 28 -0.81 -8.21 -25.13
C PRO A 28 -1.38 -8.51 -23.73
N VAL A 29 -1.00 -7.71 -22.73
CA VAL A 29 -1.47 -7.85 -21.35
C VAL A 29 -2.98 -7.64 -21.27
N LEU A 30 -3.49 -6.55 -21.83
CA LEU A 30 -4.91 -6.20 -21.78
C LEU A 30 -5.79 -7.06 -22.72
N ARG A 31 -5.20 -7.74 -23.71
CA ARG A 31 -5.90 -8.73 -24.56
C ARG A 31 -6.12 -10.07 -23.82
N SER A 32 -5.30 -10.39 -22.83
CA SER A 32 -5.46 -11.62 -22.04
C SER A 32 -6.73 -11.56 -21.17
N LYS A 33 -7.77 -12.31 -21.55
CA LYS A 33 -9.00 -12.41 -20.74
C LYS A 33 -8.75 -12.90 -19.31
N PRO A 34 -7.92 -13.96 -19.07
CA PRO A 34 -7.63 -14.40 -17.71
C PRO A 34 -6.90 -13.32 -16.88
N PHE A 35 -5.94 -12.62 -17.47
CA PHE A 35 -5.23 -11.53 -16.77
C PHE A 35 -6.18 -10.38 -16.42
N ARG A 36 -7.06 -9.97 -17.35
CA ARG A 36 -8.06 -8.94 -17.04
C ARG A 36 -8.99 -9.32 -15.89
N ARG A 37 -9.38 -10.61 -15.80
CA ARG A 37 -10.16 -11.09 -14.65
C ARG A 37 -9.39 -10.94 -13.33
N LEU A 38 -8.12 -11.32 -13.31
CA LEU A 38 -7.25 -11.14 -12.15
C LEU A 38 -7.10 -9.65 -11.81
N LEU A 39 -6.86 -8.79 -12.81
CA LEU A 39 -6.69 -7.36 -12.61
C LEU A 39 -7.96 -6.70 -12.07
N VAL A 40 -9.13 -7.02 -12.61
CA VAL A 40 -10.42 -6.50 -12.11
C VAL A 40 -10.69 -7.00 -10.69
N ALA A 41 -10.49 -8.30 -10.42
CA ALA A 41 -10.62 -8.87 -9.08
C ALA A 41 -9.75 -8.12 -8.07
N GLN A 42 -8.46 -7.93 -8.40
CA GLN A 42 -7.49 -7.20 -7.58
C GLN A 42 -7.88 -5.74 -7.39
N SER A 43 -8.28 -5.03 -8.45
CA SER A 43 -8.65 -3.61 -8.36
C SER A 43 -9.85 -3.40 -7.44
N VAL A 44 -10.87 -4.24 -7.56
CA VAL A 44 -12.09 -4.15 -6.76
C VAL A 44 -11.81 -4.51 -5.31
N SER A 45 -11.09 -5.62 -5.04
CA SER A 45 -10.76 -6.01 -3.66
C SER A 45 -9.80 -5.04 -2.99
N SER A 46 -8.82 -4.47 -3.72
CA SER A 46 -7.95 -3.43 -3.15
C SER A 46 -8.71 -2.15 -2.81
N LEU A 47 -9.71 -1.78 -3.61
CA LEU A 47 -10.57 -0.63 -3.31
C LEU A 47 -11.32 -0.84 -1.99
N GLY A 48 -11.94 -2.01 -1.80
CA GLY A 48 -12.62 -2.38 -0.58
C GLY A 48 -11.69 -2.38 0.63
N ASP A 49 -10.53 -3.02 0.51
CA ASP A 49 -9.54 -3.16 1.59
C ASP A 49 -9.02 -1.79 2.07
N TRP A 50 -8.81 -0.81 1.17
CA TRP A 50 -8.48 0.56 1.59
C TRP A 50 -9.65 1.27 2.25
N VAL A 51 -10.90 1.09 1.78
CA VAL A 51 -12.11 1.63 2.44
C VAL A 51 -12.23 1.07 3.85
N ALA A 52 -12.05 -0.24 4.03
CA ALA A 52 -12.06 -0.88 5.34
C ALA A 52 -10.90 -0.42 6.22
N THR A 53 -9.73 -0.14 5.65
CA THR A 53 -8.58 0.41 6.40
C THR A 53 -8.96 1.73 7.06
N PHE A 54 -9.56 2.66 6.32
CA PHE A 54 -10.05 3.92 6.89
C PHE A 54 -11.17 3.71 7.91
N ALA A 55 -12.07 2.75 7.66
CA ALA A 55 -13.14 2.40 8.59
C ALA A 55 -12.60 1.81 9.91
N PHE A 56 -11.59 0.94 9.87
CA PHE A 56 -10.92 0.43 11.07
C PHE A 56 -10.31 1.56 11.91
N MET A 57 -9.61 2.49 11.27
CA MET A 57 -8.98 3.62 11.96
C MET A 57 -10.03 4.54 12.58
N ALA A 58 -11.08 4.89 11.83
CA ALA A 58 -12.15 5.76 12.29
C ALA A 58 -12.97 5.10 13.41
N ALA A 59 -13.27 3.80 13.32
CA ALA A 59 -13.97 3.06 14.37
C ALA A 59 -13.15 3.00 15.67
N VAL A 60 -11.84 2.75 15.59
CA VAL A 60 -10.98 2.79 16.77
C VAL A 60 -10.91 4.18 17.37
N PHE A 61 -10.75 5.22 16.54
CA PHE A 61 -10.72 6.61 16.98
C PHE A 61 -11.99 6.99 17.76
N GLU A 62 -13.18 6.65 17.22
CA GLU A 62 -14.47 6.93 17.86
C GLU A 62 -14.63 6.17 19.18
N VAL A 63 -14.38 4.84 19.19
CA VAL A 63 -14.57 4.01 20.40
C VAL A 63 -13.57 4.34 21.51
N THR A 64 -12.40 4.87 21.16
CA THR A 64 -11.35 5.24 22.13
C THR A 64 -11.30 6.74 22.44
N GLU A 65 -12.36 7.48 22.10
CA GLU A 65 -12.48 8.92 22.37
C GLU A 65 -11.27 9.73 21.88
N GLY A 66 -10.81 9.44 20.65
CA GLY A 66 -9.71 10.19 20.04
C GLY A 66 -8.30 9.69 20.37
N ASN A 67 -8.13 8.46 20.90
CA ASN A 67 -6.82 7.96 21.28
C ASN A 67 -5.94 7.60 20.06
N GLN A 68 -5.01 8.48 19.71
CA GLN A 68 -4.09 8.33 18.57
C GLN A 68 -3.19 7.08 18.70
N THR A 69 -2.83 6.69 19.94
CA THR A 69 -2.04 5.47 20.18
C THR A 69 -2.85 4.22 19.82
N ALA A 70 -4.14 4.21 20.10
CA ALA A 70 -5.03 3.12 19.70
C ALA A 70 -5.14 3.04 18.18
N VAL A 71 -5.37 4.18 17.49
CA VAL A 71 -5.40 4.23 16.02
C VAL A 71 -4.08 3.71 15.41
N ALA A 72 -2.94 4.16 15.95
CA ALA A 72 -1.62 3.68 15.54
C ALA A 72 -1.47 2.17 15.76
N GLY A 73 -1.96 1.65 16.91
CA GLY A 73 -2.00 0.23 17.22
C GLY A 73 -2.78 -0.58 16.17
N MET A 74 -3.91 -0.06 15.68
CA MET A 74 -4.70 -0.69 14.62
C MET A 74 -3.88 -0.80 13.33
N LEU A 75 -3.18 0.26 12.92
CA LEU A 75 -2.29 0.21 11.77
C LEU A 75 -1.19 -0.84 11.95
N VAL A 76 -0.58 -0.90 13.12
CA VAL A 76 0.47 -1.88 13.43
C VAL A 76 -0.07 -3.31 13.43
N ALA A 77 -1.27 -3.55 13.96
CA ALA A 77 -1.92 -4.86 13.89
C ALA A 77 -2.06 -5.36 12.43
N ARG A 78 -2.26 -4.46 11.48
CA ARG A 78 -2.28 -4.76 10.04
C ARG A 78 -0.89 -4.90 9.41
N LEU A 79 0.12 -4.19 9.90
CA LEU A 79 1.47 -4.20 9.34
C LEU A 79 2.34 -5.37 9.84
N VAL A 80 2.09 -5.84 11.06
CA VAL A 80 2.93 -6.87 11.72
C VAL A 80 2.88 -8.23 11.01
N PRO A 81 1.71 -8.80 10.65
CA PRO A 81 1.67 -10.11 10.01
C PRO A 81 2.54 -10.22 8.75
N PRO A 82 2.48 -9.26 7.79
CA PRO A 82 3.33 -9.30 6.61
C PRO A 82 4.83 -9.22 6.88
N MET A 83 5.25 -8.69 8.02
CA MET A 83 6.68 -8.62 8.38
C MET A 83 7.28 -10.00 8.70
N PHE A 84 6.50 -10.85 9.38
CA PHE A 84 7.01 -12.12 9.91
C PHE A 84 6.56 -13.35 9.12
N ALA A 85 5.41 -13.30 8.49
CA ALA A 85 4.79 -14.48 7.89
C ALA A 85 4.80 -14.48 6.35
N ALA A 86 5.34 -13.45 5.68
CA ALA A 86 5.50 -13.44 4.24
C ALA A 86 6.22 -14.69 3.69
N PRO A 87 7.24 -15.26 4.36
CA PRO A 87 7.85 -16.52 3.96
C PRO A 87 6.89 -17.71 3.95
N LEU A 88 5.98 -17.79 4.94
CA LEU A 88 5.02 -18.90 5.05
C LEU A 88 4.01 -18.90 3.90
N GLY A 89 3.59 -17.72 3.44
CA GLY A 89 2.69 -17.56 2.31
C GLY A 89 3.25 -18.13 1.01
N GLY A 90 4.55 -17.94 0.76
CA GLY A 90 5.24 -18.50 -0.41
C GLY A 90 5.21 -20.03 -0.44
N VAL A 91 5.57 -20.68 0.68
CA VAL A 91 5.57 -22.16 0.78
C VAL A 91 4.20 -22.76 0.51
N ILE A 92 3.14 -22.12 1.01
CA ILE A 92 1.76 -22.61 0.80
C ILE A 92 1.32 -22.37 -0.66
N ALA A 93 1.65 -21.21 -1.24
CA ALA A 93 1.35 -20.91 -2.63
C ALA A 93 2.03 -21.86 -3.61
N ASP A 94 3.19 -22.42 -3.25
CA ASP A 94 3.92 -23.40 -4.07
C ASP A 94 3.38 -24.82 -3.95
N ARG A 95 2.76 -25.18 -2.83
CA ARG A 95 2.23 -26.54 -2.57
C ARG A 95 0.78 -26.71 -2.98
N LEU A 96 -0.04 -25.68 -2.90
CA LEU A 96 -1.46 -25.73 -3.18
C LEU A 96 -1.80 -25.12 -4.55
N PRO A 97 -2.94 -25.53 -5.17
CA PRO A 97 -3.40 -24.89 -6.40
C PRO A 97 -3.62 -23.38 -6.18
N ARG A 98 -2.87 -22.54 -6.88
CA ARG A 98 -2.86 -21.06 -6.75
C ARG A 98 -4.27 -20.47 -6.77
N ARG A 99 -5.13 -20.98 -7.68
CA ARG A 99 -6.54 -20.57 -7.75
C ARG A 99 -7.29 -20.85 -6.43
N LEU A 100 -7.09 -22.03 -5.86
CA LEU A 100 -7.77 -22.43 -4.61
C LEU A 100 -7.31 -21.49 -3.47
N VAL A 101 -5.99 -21.26 -3.34
CA VAL A 101 -5.44 -20.36 -2.32
C VAL A 101 -6.04 -18.96 -2.45
N MET A 102 -6.07 -18.38 -3.65
CA MET A 102 -6.64 -17.06 -3.87
C MET A 102 -8.14 -17.00 -3.53
N VAL A 103 -8.93 -17.97 -4.00
CA VAL A 103 -10.39 -18.01 -3.76
C VAL A 103 -10.70 -18.21 -2.28
N THR A 104 -10.05 -19.17 -1.61
CA THR A 104 -10.28 -19.41 -0.18
C THR A 104 -9.85 -18.24 0.68
N SER A 105 -8.74 -17.57 0.33
CA SER A 105 -8.31 -16.34 1.02
C SER A 105 -9.36 -15.23 0.90
N ASP A 106 -9.90 -14.98 -0.30
CA ASP A 106 -10.91 -13.93 -0.48
C ASP A 106 -12.22 -14.27 0.22
N VAL A 107 -12.69 -15.53 0.16
CA VAL A 107 -13.89 -15.97 0.89
C VAL A 107 -13.70 -15.82 2.40
N SER A 108 -12.54 -16.23 2.92
CA SER A 108 -12.23 -16.09 4.35
C SER A 108 -12.16 -14.64 4.80
N ARG A 109 -11.55 -13.76 3.98
CA ARG A 109 -11.50 -12.30 4.24
C ARG A 109 -12.89 -11.68 4.20
N ALA A 110 -13.72 -12.04 3.20
CA ALA A 110 -15.10 -11.57 3.11
C ALA A 110 -15.91 -11.93 4.36
N ALA A 111 -15.84 -13.20 4.79
CA ALA A 111 -16.54 -13.67 5.98
C ALA A 111 -16.04 -12.98 7.26
N LEU A 112 -14.73 -12.83 7.40
CA LEU A 112 -14.11 -12.23 8.58
C LEU A 112 -14.46 -10.76 8.71
N ILE A 113 -14.35 -9.98 7.62
CA ILE A 113 -14.59 -8.54 7.64
C ILE A 113 -16.09 -8.21 7.86
N ALA A 114 -16.99 -9.08 7.42
CA ALA A 114 -18.43 -8.96 7.68
C ALA A 114 -18.79 -9.01 9.17
N LEU A 115 -17.93 -9.56 10.02
CA LEU A 115 -18.12 -9.62 11.48
C LEU A 115 -17.66 -8.34 12.17
N ALA A 116 -16.82 -7.53 11.53
CA ALA A 116 -16.21 -6.34 12.14
C ALA A 116 -17.22 -5.35 12.76
N PRO A 117 -18.42 -5.07 12.16
CA PRO A 117 -19.38 -4.16 12.74
C PRO A 117 -19.99 -4.62 14.08
N PHE A 118 -19.92 -5.92 14.37
CA PHE A 118 -20.65 -6.53 15.50
C PHE A 118 -19.76 -6.85 16.69
N VAL A 119 -18.50 -6.50 16.65
CA VAL A 119 -17.52 -6.87 17.68
C VAL A 119 -16.99 -5.65 18.44
N GLY A 120 -16.56 -5.88 19.68
CA GLY A 120 -15.88 -4.84 20.46
C GLY A 120 -14.42 -4.63 20.02
N LEU A 121 -13.81 -3.57 20.57
CA LEU A 121 -12.47 -3.07 20.20
C LEU A 121 -11.40 -4.19 20.13
N ALA A 122 -11.32 -5.04 21.16
CA ALA A 122 -10.28 -6.09 21.19
C ALA A 122 -10.40 -7.08 20.02
N LEU A 123 -11.63 -7.52 19.70
CA LEU A 123 -11.89 -8.41 18.57
C LEU A 123 -11.71 -7.69 17.22
N LEU A 124 -11.91 -6.39 17.16
CA LEU A 124 -11.67 -5.59 15.97
C LEU A 124 -10.18 -5.62 15.58
N TYR A 125 -9.27 -5.52 16.57
CA TYR A 125 -7.83 -5.72 16.36
C TYR A 125 -7.50 -7.15 15.90
N VAL A 126 -8.14 -8.15 16.51
CA VAL A 126 -7.95 -9.55 16.10
C VAL A 126 -8.40 -9.77 14.67
N ILE A 127 -9.56 -9.23 14.28
CA ILE A 127 -10.07 -9.30 12.90
C ILE A 127 -9.08 -8.67 11.94
N ALA A 128 -8.59 -7.46 12.22
CA ALA A 128 -7.61 -6.77 11.38
C ALA A 128 -6.31 -7.58 11.23
N PHE A 129 -5.79 -8.13 12.33
CA PHE A 129 -4.59 -8.97 12.34
C PHE A 129 -4.78 -10.26 11.53
N VAL A 130 -5.85 -11.00 11.78
CA VAL A 130 -6.15 -12.26 11.06
C VAL A 130 -6.43 -12.02 9.59
N HIS A 131 -7.11 -10.92 9.24
CA HIS A 131 -7.31 -10.49 7.85
C HIS A 131 -5.98 -10.35 7.11
N GLU A 132 -4.99 -9.70 7.71
CA GLU A 132 -3.65 -9.57 7.12
C GLU A 132 -2.91 -10.92 7.06
N CYS A 133 -3.06 -11.78 8.07
CA CYS A 133 -2.52 -13.15 8.01
C CYS A 133 -3.06 -13.93 6.81
N ILE A 134 -4.36 -13.81 6.50
CA ILE A 134 -4.97 -14.47 5.33
C ILE A 134 -4.41 -13.85 4.03
N SER A 135 -4.18 -12.54 4.00
CA SER A 135 -3.61 -11.82 2.83
C SER A 135 -2.21 -12.33 2.45
N LEU A 136 -1.44 -12.84 3.42
CA LEU A 136 -0.11 -13.43 3.18
C LEU A 136 -0.11 -14.65 2.28
N PHE A 137 -1.22 -15.38 2.22
CA PHE A 137 -1.36 -16.53 1.31
C PHE A 137 -1.81 -16.06 -0.08
N PHE A 138 -2.64 -15.04 -0.14
CA PHE A 138 -3.15 -14.49 -1.40
C PHE A 138 -2.05 -13.90 -2.27
N LEU A 139 -1.21 -13.02 -1.71
CA LEU A 139 -0.24 -12.24 -2.49
C LEU A 139 0.76 -13.11 -3.27
N PRO A 140 1.46 -14.11 -2.68
CA PRO A 140 2.36 -14.97 -3.42
C PRO A 140 1.65 -15.82 -4.47
N ALA A 141 0.44 -16.32 -4.17
CA ALA A 141 -0.35 -17.10 -5.13
C ALA A 141 -0.75 -16.28 -6.35
N ARG A 142 -1.13 -15.00 -6.14
CA ARG A 142 -1.41 -14.02 -7.19
C ARG A 142 -0.18 -13.74 -8.03
N ASP A 143 0.94 -13.39 -7.40
CA ASP A 143 2.17 -13.02 -8.10
C ASP A 143 2.73 -14.19 -8.90
N ALA A 144 2.63 -15.41 -8.39
CA ALA A 144 3.00 -16.63 -9.10
C ALA A 144 2.03 -16.98 -10.26
N ALA A 145 0.79 -16.48 -10.23
CA ALA A 145 -0.18 -16.70 -11.31
C ALA A 145 0.07 -15.77 -12.52
N VAL A 146 0.59 -14.55 -12.32
CA VAL A 146 0.78 -13.55 -13.39
C VAL A 146 1.59 -14.09 -14.58
N PRO A 147 2.73 -14.80 -14.41
CA PRO A 147 3.51 -15.33 -15.53
C PRO A 147 2.79 -16.41 -16.36
N GLU A 148 1.72 -17.01 -15.84
CA GLU A 148 0.90 -17.97 -16.60
C GLU A 148 -0.18 -17.28 -17.45
N LEU A 149 -0.46 -16.01 -17.16
CA LEU A 149 -1.59 -15.28 -17.74
C LEU A 149 -1.17 -14.32 -18.86
N VAL A 150 0.12 -13.98 -18.95
CA VAL A 150 0.66 -13.03 -19.94
C VAL A 150 1.97 -13.54 -20.55
N PRO A 151 2.35 -13.08 -21.77
CA PRO A 151 3.65 -13.36 -22.37
C PRO A 151 4.80 -12.88 -21.48
N ARG A 152 5.93 -13.61 -21.43
CA ARG A 152 7.09 -13.27 -20.60
C ARG A 152 7.63 -11.84 -20.83
N LYS A 153 7.62 -11.37 -22.07
CA LYS A 153 8.08 -10.02 -22.44
C LYS A 153 7.17 -8.90 -21.91
N SER A 154 5.93 -9.21 -21.56
CA SER A 154 4.94 -8.26 -21.01
C SER A 154 4.78 -8.36 -19.49
N LEU A 155 5.64 -9.12 -18.81
CA LEU A 155 5.61 -9.24 -17.34
C LEU A 155 5.83 -7.90 -16.60
N PRO A 156 6.74 -7.01 -17.04
CA PRO A 156 6.90 -5.71 -16.39
C PRO A 156 5.62 -4.88 -16.41
N GLU A 157 4.91 -4.84 -17.56
CA GLU A 157 3.66 -4.10 -17.69
C GLU A 157 2.53 -4.74 -16.87
N ALA A 158 2.46 -6.07 -16.86
CA ALA A 158 1.48 -6.80 -16.07
C ALA A 158 1.67 -6.53 -14.56
N ASN A 159 2.90 -6.61 -14.06
CA ASN A 159 3.24 -6.31 -12.68
C ASN A 159 2.98 -4.84 -12.34
N GLY A 160 3.30 -3.93 -13.27
CA GLY A 160 2.98 -2.51 -13.14
C GLY A 160 1.48 -2.25 -12.97
N LEU A 161 0.63 -2.93 -13.76
CA LEU A 161 -0.83 -2.83 -13.64
C LEU A 161 -1.35 -3.40 -12.32
N ILE A 162 -0.83 -4.53 -11.86
CA ILE A 162 -1.18 -5.12 -10.55
C ILE A 162 -0.79 -4.15 -9.42
N LEU A 163 0.40 -3.58 -9.47
CA LEU A 163 0.85 -2.61 -8.47
C LEU A 163 -0.01 -1.33 -8.50
N ALA A 164 -0.29 -0.81 -9.69
CA ALA A 164 -1.16 0.35 -9.88
C ALA A 164 -2.59 0.07 -9.38
N SER A 165 -3.13 -1.14 -9.59
CA SER A 165 -4.44 -1.52 -9.06
C SER A 165 -4.47 -1.60 -7.54
N SER A 166 -3.37 -2.03 -6.91
CA SER A 166 -3.26 -2.18 -5.46
C SER A 166 -3.14 -0.84 -4.73
N TYR A 167 -2.27 0.06 -5.22
CA TYR A 167 -2.01 1.35 -4.56
C TYR A 167 -2.77 2.52 -5.20
N GLY A 168 -3.07 2.46 -6.50
CA GLY A 168 -3.85 3.49 -7.20
C GLY A 168 -5.32 3.51 -6.78
N SER A 169 -5.82 2.47 -6.12
CA SER A 169 -7.16 2.46 -5.52
C SER A 169 -7.26 3.30 -4.23
N LEU A 170 -6.15 3.61 -3.56
CA LEU A 170 -6.11 4.35 -2.30
C LEU A 170 -6.86 5.70 -2.36
N PRO A 171 -6.60 6.63 -3.33
CA PRO A 171 -7.30 7.90 -3.38
C PRO A 171 -8.81 7.74 -3.65
N ILE A 172 -9.17 6.77 -4.48
CA ILE A 172 -10.57 6.46 -4.78
C ILE A 172 -11.27 5.92 -3.53
N ALA A 173 -10.61 5.02 -2.80
CA ALA A 173 -11.12 4.44 -1.56
C ALA A 173 -11.30 5.49 -0.46
N ALA A 174 -10.37 6.44 -0.33
CA ALA A 174 -10.47 7.53 0.62
C ALA A 174 -11.67 8.46 0.33
N ALA A 175 -11.83 8.85 -0.94
CA ALA A 175 -12.99 9.64 -1.37
C ALA A 175 -14.31 8.87 -1.16
N LEU A 176 -14.30 7.56 -1.49
CA LEU A 176 -15.46 6.69 -1.31
C LEU A 176 -15.81 6.52 0.18
N PHE A 177 -14.82 6.36 1.06
CA PHE A 177 -15.02 6.30 2.51
C PHE A 177 -15.74 7.57 3.01
N GLY A 178 -15.25 8.76 2.63
CA GLY A 178 -15.89 10.03 2.97
C GLY A 178 -17.34 10.13 2.42
N ALA A 179 -17.55 9.72 1.16
CA ALA A 179 -18.88 9.71 0.53
C ALA A 179 -19.86 8.74 1.23
N LEU A 180 -19.39 7.54 1.60
CA LEU A 180 -20.18 6.56 2.35
C LEU A 180 -20.60 7.11 3.73
N ARG A 181 -19.69 7.77 4.43
CA ARG A 181 -19.99 8.43 5.71
C ARG A 181 -21.05 9.51 5.55
N LEU A 182 -20.92 10.37 4.55
CA LEU A 182 -21.90 11.41 4.25
C LEU A 182 -23.27 10.81 3.92
N ALA A 183 -23.32 9.76 3.10
CA ALA A 183 -24.55 9.09 2.72
C ALA A 183 -25.28 8.48 3.93
N ILE A 184 -24.56 7.91 4.90
CA ILE A 184 -25.12 7.35 6.13
C ILE A 184 -25.67 8.47 7.04
N GLN A 185 -24.94 9.57 7.18
CA GLN A 185 -25.38 10.72 7.97
C GLN A 185 -26.68 11.33 7.45
N GLY A 186 -26.85 11.39 6.12
CA GLY A 186 -28.05 11.88 5.44
C GLY A 186 -29.14 10.85 5.20
N MET A 187 -28.99 9.61 5.72
CA MET A 187 -29.92 8.51 5.41
C MET A 187 -31.29 8.71 6.09
N PRO A 188 -32.39 8.74 5.31
CA PRO A 188 -33.75 8.82 5.88
C PRO A 188 -34.09 7.61 6.75
N GLU A 189 -34.87 7.81 7.82
CA GLU A 189 -35.32 6.72 8.71
C GLU A 189 -36.18 5.66 8.02
N ALA A 190 -36.87 6.05 6.97
CA ALA A 190 -37.72 5.17 6.17
C ALA A 190 -36.96 4.09 5.39
N ILE A 191 -35.60 4.21 5.25
CA ILE A 191 -34.81 3.22 4.56
C ILE A 191 -34.66 1.97 5.44
N PRO A 192 -34.95 0.76 4.90
CA PRO A 192 -34.72 -0.49 5.62
C PRO A 192 -33.27 -0.56 6.12
N PHE A 193 -33.08 -1.00 7.35
CA PHE A 193 -31.76 -1.10 8.01
C PHE A 193 -31.07 0.24 8.36
N ALA A 194 -31.69 1.41 8.17
CA ALA A 194 -31.09 2.70 8.55
C ALA A 194 -30.66 2.73 10.03
N HIS A 195 -31.45 2.13 10.92
CA HIS A 195 -31.10 1.99 12.33
C HIS A 195 -29.82 1.21 12.58
N LEU A 196 -29.54 0.16 11.78
CA LEU A 196 -28.31 -0.64 11.88
C LEU A 196 -27.07 0.21 11.52
N PHE A 197 -27.15 0.97 10.44
CA PHE A 197 -26.02 1.82 9.99
C PHE A 197 -25.82 3.04 10.90
N ARG A 198 -26.86 3.52 11.59
CA ARG A 198 -26.70 4.55 12.61
C ARG A 198 -26.10 4.00 13.91
N ALA A 199 -26.48 2.78 14.32
CA ALA A 199 -25.89 2.10 15.46
C ALA A 199 -24.43 1.67 15.22
N HIS A 200 -24.09 1.35 13.97
CA HIS A 200 -22.77 0.90 13.54
C HIS A 200 -22.30 1.76 12.35
N PRO A 201 -21.80 2.99 12.56
CA PRO A 201 -21.55 3.96 11.49
C PRO A 201 -20.56 3.50 10.41
N TYR A 202 -19.70 2.53 10.71
CA TYR A 202 -18.71 1.98 9.80
C TYR A 202 -19.12 0.64 9.16
N ALA A 203 -20.28 0.09 9.56
CA ALA A 203 -20.76 -1.21 9.06
C ALA A 203 -20.85 -1.25 7.54
N PHE A 204 -21.29 -0.15 6.91
CA PHE A 204 -21.40 -0.08 5.47
C PHE A 204 -20.04 -0.25 4.76
N ALA A 205 -18.99 0.36 5.31
CA ALA A 205 -17.63 0.24 4.75
C ALA A 205 -17.11 -1.21 4.86
N PHE A 206 -17.35 -1.87 5.99
CA PHE A 206 -16.96 -3.27 6.17
C PHE A 206 -17.79 -4.23 5.29
N PHE A 207 -19.08 -4.00 5.14
CA PHE A 207 -19.92 -4.79 4.21
C PHE A 207 -19.56 -4.53 2.75
N PHE A 208 -19.23 -3.30 2.39
CA PHE A 208 -18.72 -2.98 1.06
C PHE A 208 -17.44 -3.78 0.78
N ASP A 209 -16.48 -3.77 1.68
CA ASP A 209 -15.24 -4.55 1.53
C ASP A 209 -15.50 -6.06 1.46
N SER A 210 -16.35 -6.58 2.35
CA SER A 210 -16.78 -7.99 2.29
C SER A 210 -17.35 -8.36 0.90
N ALA A 211 -18.20 -7.50 0.34
CA ALA A 211 -18.76 -7.69 -0.99
C ALA A 211 -17.68 -7.63 -2.10
N THR A 212 -16.66 -6.76 -1.96
CA THR A 212 -15.56 -6.69 -2.91
C THR A 212 -14.71 -7.95 -2.91
N PHE A 213 -14.43 -8.55 -1.75
CA PHE A 213 -13.75 -9.83 -1.65
C PHE A 213 -14.60 -10.99 -2.20
N ALA A 214 -15.92 -11.02 -1.93
CA ALA A 214 -16.82 -12.02 -2.51
C ALA A 214 -16.86 -11.92 -4.04
N PHE A 215 -16.91 -10.69 -4.58
CA PHE A 215 -16.81 -10.45 -6.02
C PHE A 215 -15.48 -10.93 -6.58
N SER A 216 -14.35 -10.59 -5.94
CA SER A 216 -13.02 -11.04 -6.32
C SER A 216 -12.93 -12.57 -6.34
N ALA A 217 -13.38 -13.25 -5.28
CA ALA A 217 -13.43 -14.71 -5.21
C ALA A 217 -14.21 -15.31 -6.40
N SER A 218 -15.35 -14.71 -6.76
CA SER A 218 -16.17 -15.16 -7.90
C SER A 218 -15.45 -15.03 -9.24
N MET A 219 -14.68 -13.97 -9.43
CA MET A 219 -13.84 -13.74 -10.61
C MET A 219 -12.67 -14.72 -10.69
N LEU A 220 -11.98 -14.91 -9.56
CA LEU A 220 -10.82 -15.81 -9.45
C LEU A 220 -11.20 -17.27 -9.59
N ALA A 221 -12.39 -17.68 -9.13
CA ALA A 221 -12.92 -19.04 -9.31
C ALA A 221 -13.05 -19.44 -10.79
N ARG A 222 -13.18 -18.47 -11.69
CA ARG A 222 -13.28 -18.67 -13.15
C ARG A 222 -11.93 -18.67 -13.86
N LEU A 223 -10.80 -18.60 -13.12
CA LEU A 223 -9.45 -18.68 -13.71
C LEU A 223 -9.05 -20.13 -13.94
N SER A 224 -8.47 -20.41 -15.09
CA SER A 224 -7.83 -21.69 -15.40
C SER A 224 -6.33 -21.53 -15.25
N LEU A 225 -5.78 -21.97 -14.12
CA LEU A 225 -4.35 -21.97 -13.83
C LEU A 225 -3.84 -23.41 -13.80
N LYS A 226 -2.66 -23.63 -14.37
CA LYS A 226 -2.00 -24.94 -14.34
C LYS A 226 -1.37 -25.15 -12.98
N HIS A 227 -1.75 -26.19 -12.29
CA HIS A 227 -1.08 -26.56 -11.04
C HIS A 227 0.26 -27.23 -11.34
N ARG A 228 1.35 -26.61 -10.94
CA ARG A 228 2.70 -27.18 -10.95
C ARG A 228 3.27 -27.07 -9.54
N PRO A 229 3.17 -28.15 -8.73
CA PRO A 229 3.79 -28.13 -7.41
C PRO A 229 5.30 -27.98 -7.56
N GLN A 230 5.87 -26.95 -6.93
CA GLN A 230 7.30 -26.78 -6.79
C GLN A 230 7.73 -27.23 -5.40
N LYS A 231 8.89 -27.86 -5.29
CA LYS A 231 9.52 -28.11 -3.99
C LYS A 231 10.04 -26.78 -3.47
N ALA A 232 9.34 -26.17 -2.53
CA ALA A 232 9.81 -24.97 -1.83
C ALA A 232 10.85 -25.37 -0.79
N GLU A 233 12.05 -24.84 -0.89
CA GLU A 233 13.06 -24.90 0.18
C GLU A 233 12.74 -23.84 1.24
N LEU A 234 12.80 -24.24 2.51
CA LEU A 234 12.37 -23.43 3.68
C LEU A 234 13.35 -22.32 4.09
N GLU A 235 14.24 -21.87 3.22
CA GLU A 235 15.27 -20.85 3.52
C GLU A 235 14.76 -19.38 3.54
N LEU A 236 13.46 -19.15 3.71
CA LEU A 236 12.85 -17.85 3.42
C LEU A 236 13.05 -16.79 4.52
N VAL A 237 13.08 -17.18 5.80
CA VAL A 237 13.35 -16.23 6.90
C VAL A 237 14.81 -15.78 6.87
N GLU A 238 15.72 -16.72 6.62
CA GLU A 238 17.14 -16.44 6.43
C GLU A 238 17.37 -15.50 5.25
N GLY A 239 16.61 -15.65 4.17
CA GLY A 239 16.69 -14.79 2.99
C GLY A 239 16.30 -13.33 3.26
N VAL A 240 15.26 -13.06 4.07
CA VAL A 240 14.88 -11.68 4.44
C VAL A 240 15.94 -11.06 5.35
N VAL A 241 16.41 -11.80 6.34
CA VAL A 241 17.49 -11.35 7.24
C VAL A 241 18.77 -11.07 6.45
N GLU A 242 19.13 -11.95 5.50
CA GLU A 242 20.27 -11.74 4.59
C GLU A 242 20.07 -10.49 3.73
N GLY A 243 18.85 -10.26 3.20
CA GLY A 243 18.51 -9.04 2.45
C GLY A 243 18.66 -7.77 3.28
N VAL A 244 18.16 -7.75 4.52
CA VAL A 244 18.35 -6.62 5.45
C VAL A 244 19.83 -6.41 5.77
N ARG A 245 20.57 -7.49 6.03
CA ARG A 245 22.02 -7.43 6.29
C ARG A 245 22.78 -6.89 5.07
N TYR A 246 22.44 -7.33 3.88
CA TYR A 246 23.04 -6.82 2.65
C TYR A 246 22.77 -5.32 2.47
N VAL A 247 21.52 -4.86 2.67
CA VAL A 247 21.18 -3.44 2.65
C VAL A 247 22.00 -2.65 3.67
N ALA A 248 22.15 -3.16 4.89
CA ALA A 248 22.90 -2.49 5.96
C ALA A 248 24.42 -2.38 5.67
N GLN A 249 24.98 -3.37 4.95
CA GLN A 249 26.41 -3.43 4.63
C GLN A 249 26.79 -2.55 3.42
N HIS A 250 25.85 -2.31 2.48
CA HIS A 250 26.11 -1.48 1.29
C HIS A 250 25.75 -0.02 1.57
N GLN A 251 26.72 0.87 1.51
CA GLN A 251 26.54 2.29 1.84
C GLN A 251 25.41 2.94 1.03
N ALA A 252 25.34 2.69 -0.29
CA ALA A 252 24.29 3.22 -1.16
C ALA A 252 22.91 2.73 -0.76
N LEU A 253 22.73 1.41 -0.60
CA LEU A 253 21.46 0.80 -0.19
C LEU A 253 21.04 1.23 1.21
N ARG A 254 21.98 1.35 2.15
CA ARG A 254 21.71 1.83 3.50
C ARG A 254 21.18 3.26 3.49
N SER A 255 21.78 4.15 2.71
CA SER A 255 21.34 5.53 2.61
C SER A 255 19.96 5.65 1.94
N LEU A 256 19.72 4.87 0.88
CA LEU A 256 18.40 4.78 0.22
C LEU A 256 17.34 4.21 1.18
N ALA A 257 17.67 3.12 1.88
CA ALA A 257 16.78 2.50 2.85
C ALA A 257 16.43 3.47 3.99
N LEU A 258 17.40 4.25 4.49
CA LEU A 258 17.15 5.26 5.50
C LEU A 258 16.17 6.34 4.99
N GLY A 259 16.38 6.87 3.79
CA GLY A 259 15.47 7.85 3.18
C GLY A 259 14.07 7.27 2.95
N LEU A 260 13.97 6.01 2.51
CA LEU A 260 12.70 5.31 2.35
C LEU A 260 12.00 5.11 3.70
N VAL A 261 12.70 4.63 4.72
CA VAL A 261 12.17 4.45 6.09
C VAL A 261 11.65 5.78 6.62
N MET A 262 12.38 6.88 6.41
CA MET A 262 11.94 8.21 6.86
C MET A 262 10.72 8.72 6.09
N SER A 263 10.63 8.48 4.78
CA SER A 263 9.41 8.79 4.01
C SER A 263 8.21 8.00 4.52
N MET A 264 8.41 6.70 4.79
CA MET A 264 7.36 5.83 5.35
C MET A 264 6.98 6.23 6.77
N PHE A 265 7.94 6.67 7.57
CA PHE A 265 7.69 7.24 8.88
C PHE A 265 6.70 8.41 8.79
N GLY A 266 6.88 9.31 7.81
CA GLY A 266 5.94 10.40 7.52
C GLY A 266 4.53 9.92 7.17
N GLY A 267 4.42 8.88 6.34
CA GLY A 267 3.14 8.21 6.07
C GLY A 267 2.50 7.68 7.36
N GLY A 268 3.29 7.03 8.22
CA GLY A 268 2.84 6.53 9.53
C GLY A 268 2.32 7.64 10.45
N VAL A 269 2.99 8.79 10.48
CA VAL A 269 2.51 9.97 11.20
C VAL A 269 1.12 10.39 10.73
N LEU A 270 0.92 10.53 9.42
CA LEU A 270 -0.38 10.92 8.87
C LEU A 270 -1.47 9.88 9.15
N PHE A 271 -1.13 8.59 9.12
CA PHE A 271 -2.10 7.54 9.48
C PHE A 271 -2.48 7.57 10.97
N ALA A 272 -1.54 7.88 11.87
CA ALA A 272 -1.80 7.88 13.31
C ALA A 272 -2.54 9.13 13.79
N VAL A 273 -2.08 10.31 13.36
CA VAL A 273 -2.61 11.59 13.86
C VAL A 273 -3.49 12.32 12.84
N GLY A 274 -3.53 11.89 11.59
CA GLY A 274 -4.25 12.61 10.53
C GLY A 274 -5.75 12.71 10.76
N LEU A 275 -6.39 11.65 11.28
CA LEU A 275 -7.81 11.67 11.61
C LEU A 275 -8.08 12.61 12.78
N ALA A 276 -7.32 12.50 13.88
CA ALA A 276 -7.41 13.38 15.03
C ALA A 276 -7.09 14.84 14.67
N TYR A 277 -6.10 15.07 13.82
CA TYR A 277 -5.78 16.40 13.32
C TYR A 277 -6.94 17.04 12.56
N ILE A 278 -7.65 16.30 11.73
CA ILE A 278 -8.85 16.80 11.05
C ILE A 278 -9.96 17.11 12.04
N HIS A 279 -10.24 16.21 12.99
CA HIS A 279 -11.36 16.36 13.94
C HIS A 279 -11.05 17.41 15.01
N ASP A 280 -9.93 17.25 15.72
CA ASP A 280 -9.66 18.00 16.96
C ASP A 280 -8.97 19.33 16.67
N THR A 281 -8.04 19.35 15.68
CA THR A 281 -7.26 20.55 15.36
C THR A 281 -7.95 21.44 14.33
N LEU A 282 -8.54 20.84 13.28
CA LEU A 282 -9.18 21.60 12.19
C LEU A 282 -10.71 21.73 12.32
N GLY A 283 -11.34 21.05 13.29
CA GLY A 283 -12.79 21.06 13.48
C GLY A 283 -13.57 20.40 12.32
N GLY A 284 -12.92 19.50 11.60
CA GLY A 284 -13.49 18.80 10.45
C GLY A 284 -14.21 17.50 10.83
N SER A 285 -14.46 16.65 9.84
CA SER A 285 -15.16 15.38 9.98
C SER A 285 -14.50 14.28 9.15
N ASP A 286 -15.01 13.04 9.22
CA ASP A 286 -14.57 11.92 8.38
C ASP A 286 -14.63 12.25 6.88
N VAL A 287 -15.56 13.13 6.48
CA VAL A 287 -15.67 13.56 5.07
C VAL A 287 -14.44 14.35 4.64
N GLN A 288 -14.00 15.32 5.46
CA GLN A 288 -12.78 16.10 5.18
C GLN A 288 -11.53 15.22 5.29
N PHE A 289 -11.49 14.25 6.21
CA PHE A 289 -10.43 13.26 6.25
C PHE A 289 -10.37 12.42 4.97
N GLY A 290 -11.52 11.95 4.47
CA GLY A 290 -11.61 11.26 3.19
C GLY A 290 -11.08 12.11 2.02
N TRP A 291 -11.43 13.40 1.98
CA TRP A 291 -10.91 14.33 0.97
C TRP A 291 -9.41 14.55 1.08
N LEU A 292 -8.88 14.71 2.31
CA LEU A 292 -7.44 14.85 2.55
C LEU A 292 -6.68 13.63 2.01
N ALA A 293 -7.15 12.42 2.35
CA ALA A 293 -6.54 11.18 1.91
C ALA A 293 -6.69 10.98 0.37
N ALA A 294 -7.82 11.39 -0.22
CA ALA A 294 -8.00 11.36 -1.67
C ALA A 294 -7.02 12.29 -2.39
N LEU A 295 -6.83 13.52 -1.88
CA LEU A 295 -5.88 14.50 -2.43
C LEU A 295 -4.43 14.04 -2.27
N TRP A 296 -4.10 13.42 -1.13
CA TRP A 296 -2.81 12.74 -0.95
C TRP A 296 -2.57 11.68 -2.03
N GLY A 297 -3.55 10.80 -2.25
CA GLY A 297 -3.46 9.77 -3.28
C GLY A 297 -3.39 10.33 -4.70
N LEU A 298 -4.14 11.42 -4.99
CA LEU A 298 -4.02 12.14 -6.27
C LEU A 298 -2.59 12.65 -6.46
N GLY A 299 -2.01 13.24 -5.42
CA GLY A 299 -0.60 13.65 -5.40
C GLY A 299 0.35 12.51 -5.72
N MET A 300 0.12 11.31 -5.14
CA MET A 300 0.92 10.12 -5.47
C MET A 300 0.85 9.80 -6.97
N GLY A 301 -0.33 9.84 -7.57
CA GLY A 301 -0.50 9.63 -9.01
C GLY A 301 0.26 10.67 -9.85
N ILE A 302 0.18 11.95 -9.49
CA ILE A 302 0.93 13.03 -10.15
C ILE A 302 2.44 12.77 -10.03
N GLY A 303 2.93 12.37 -8.85
CA GLY A 303 4.35 12.08 -8.62
C GLY A 303 4.88 10.98 -9.53
N LEU A 304 4.10 9.91 -9.75
CA LEU A 304 4.46 8.84 -10.69
C LEU A 304 4.61 9.32 -12.14
N LEU A 305 3.83 10.32 -12.55
CA LEU A 305 3.92 10.89 -13.90
C LEU A 305 5.11 11.85 -14.03
N VAL A 306 5.36 12.64 -12.98
CA VAL A 306 6.35 13.73 -13.01
C VAL A 306 7.76 13.22 -12.71
N VAL A 307 7.93 12.10 -12.02
CA VAL A 307 9.24 11.56 -11.64
C VAL A 307 10.18 11.42 -12.85
N ARG A 308 9.69 10.95 -14.00
CA ARG A 308 10.49 10.79 -15.23
C ARG A 308 11.13 12.11 -15.72
N VAL A 309 10.43 13.24 -15.53
CA VAL A 309 10.94 14.56 -15.91
C VAL A 309 11.93 15.07 -14.86
N LEU A 310 11.67 14.81 -13.58
CA LEU A 310 12.50 15.29 -12.49
C LEU A 310 13.87 14.60 -12.43
N VAL A 311 13.94 13.30 -12.73
CA VAL A 311 15.20 12.52 -12.67
C VAL A 311 16.29 13.06 -13.62
N THR A 312 15.94 13.79 -14.66
CA THR A 312 16.92 14.48 -15.52
C THR A 312 17.82 15.48 -14.76
N ARG A 313 17.39 15.89 -13.55
CA ARG A 313 18.14 16.80 -12.65
C ARG A 313 19.08 16.07 -11.69
N GLY A 314 19.17 14.74 -11.78
CA GLY A 314 19.93 13.86 -10.89
C GLY A 314 19.00 13.14 -9.91
N GLU A 315 18.97 11.83 -9.99
CA GLU A 315 18.06 10.97 -9.21
C GLU A 315 18.28 11.13 -7.70
N ASP A 316 19.55 11.20 -7.25
CA ASP A 316 19.95 11.41 -5.87
C ASP A 316 19.39 12.72 -5.29
N LYS A 317 19.46 13.81 -6.07
CA LYS A 317 18.95 15.13 -5.65
C LYS A 317 17.43 15.11 -5.57
N VAL A 318 16.77 14.52 -6.56
CA VAL A 318 15.29 14.40 -6.60
C VAL A 318 14.80 13.55 -5.44
N PHE A 319 15.46 12.41 -5.15
CA PHE A 319 15.14 11.58 -4.01
C PHE A 319 15.23 12.32 -2.67
N LEU A 320 16.37 12.95 -2.40
CA LEU A 320 16.58 13.70 -1.15
C LEU A 320 15.63 14.90 -1.03
N ALA A 321 15.37 15.61 -2.13
CA ALA A 321 14.40 16.69 -2.16
C ALA A 321 12.98 16.19 -1.86
N ALA A 322 12.58 15.04 -2.41
CA ALA A 322 11.29 14.43 -2.14
C ALA A 322 11.13 14.05 -0.66
N VAL A 323 12.13 13.38 -0.07
CA VAL A 323 12.12 13.05 1.37
C VAL A 323 12.04 14.33 2.23
N ALA A 324 12.86 15.34 1.93
CA ALA A 324 12.86 16.61 2.66
C ALA A 324 11.53 17.35 2.51
N THR A 325 10.89 17.30 1.34
CA THR A 325 9.57 17.88 1.10
C THR A 325 8.52 17.24 1.98
N CYS A 326 8.54 15.92 2.14
CA CYS A 326 7.63 15.23 3.08
C CYS A 326 7.77 15.76 4.51
N GLY A 327 9.00 15.90 5.01
CA GLY A 327 9.25 16.44 6.35
C GLY A 327 8.80 17.89 6.48
N GLY A 328 9.14 18.74 5.49
CA GLY A 328 8.75 20.14 5.49
C GLY A 328 7.24 20.37 5.49
N ILE A 329 6.49 19.55 4.75
CA ILE A 329 5.03 19.63 4.71
C ILE A 329 4.41 19.29 6.07
N LEU A 330 4.89 18.25 6.76
CA LEU A 330 4.38 17.94 8.10
C LEU A 330 4.62 19.08 9.08
N ILE A 331 5.77 19.75 9.00
CA ILE A 331 6.05 20.93 9.83
C ILE A 331 5.10 22.08 9.50
N VAL A 332 4.86 22.33 8.21
CA VAL A 332 3.90 23.36 7.77
C VAL A 332 2.50 23.06 8.28
N MET A 333 2.03 21.82 8.16
CA MET A 333 0.72 21.43 8.70
C MET A 333 0.63 21.58 10.21
N GLY A 334 1.71 21.27 10.95
CA GLY A 334 1.76 21.45 12.40
C GLY A 334 1.69 22.91 12.85
N PHE A 335 2.36 23.83 12.17
CA PHE A 335 2.36 25.25 12.54
C PHE A 335 1.17 26.04 11.96
N LEU A 336 0.65 25.64 10.81
CA LEU A 336 -0.39 26.34 10.08
C LEU A 336 -1.63 25.46 9.89
N PRO A 337 -2.44 25.24 10.95
CA PRO A 337 -3.57 24.30 10.92
C PRO A 337 -4.79 24.93 10.20
N PHE A 338 -4.71 25.11 8.90
CA PHE A 338 -5.80 25.59 8.06
C PHE A 338 -6.26 24.48 7.10
N LEU A 339 -7.55 24.17 7.12
CA LEU A 339 -8.14 23.05 6.36
C LEU A 339 -7.81 23.13 4.86
N PHE A 340 -8.01 24.28 4.22
CA PHE A 340 -7.72 24.44 2.79
C PHE A 340 -6.22 24.35 2.47
N LEU A 341 -5.34 24.84 3.35
CA LEU A 341 -3.91 24.65 3.22
C LEU A 341 -3.54 23.18 3.31
N SER A 342 -4.12 22.45 4.29
CA SER A 342 -3.90 21.02 4.47
C SER A 342 -4.28 20.23 3.22
N PHE A 343 -5.35 20.58 2.53
CA PHE A 343 -5.73 19.96 1.25
C PHE A 343 -4.70 20.23 0.15
N GLY A 344 -4.21 21.46 0.02
CA GLY A 344 -3.20 21.82 -0.97
C GLY A 344 -1.87 21.10 -0.73
N VAL A 345 -1.38 21.09 0.51
CA VAL A 345 -0.12 20.44 0.85
C VAL A 345 -0.22 18.91 0.87
N ALA A 346 -1.41 18.31 1.04
CA ALA A 346 -1.61 16.88 0.92
C ALA A 346 -1.27 16.36 -0.49
N VAL A 347 -1.61 17.11 -1.53
CA VAL A 347 -1.23 16.77 -2.92
C VAL A 347 0.29 16.80 -3.07
N LEU A 348 0.97 17.82 -2.55
CA LEU A 348 2.42 17.93 -2.60
C LEU A 348 3.12 16.83 -1.78
N PHE A 349 2.56 16.48 -0.63
CA PHE A 349 3.05 15.38 0.18
C PHE A 349 2.94 14.05 -0.57
N GLY A 350 1.78 13.76 -1.16
CA GLY A 350 1.57 12.55 -1.95
C GLY A 350 2.54 12.44 -3.13
N MET A 351 2.75 13.55 -3.83
CA MET A 351 3.69 13.62 -4.96
C MET A 351 5.12 13.32 -4.48
N ALA A 352 5.60 14.01 -3.46
CA ALA A 352 6.93 13.80 -2.90
C ALA A 352 7.10 12.37 -2.36
N PHE A 353 6.10 11.86 -1.64
CA PHE A 353 6.09 10.53 -1.06
C PHE A 353 6.22 9.44 -2.14
N SER A 354 5.44 9.51 -3.23
CA SER A 354 5.52 8.54 -4.32
C SER A 354 6.83 8.61 -5.10
N ILE A 355 7.37 9.81 -5.32
CA ILE A 355 8.69 10.00 -5.94
C ILE A 355 9.78 9.33 -5.10
N ALA A 356 9.78 9.54 -3.79
CA ALA A 356 10.76 8.93 -2.89
C ALA A 356 10.67 7.39 -2.92
N ILE A 357 9.45 6.81 -2.90
CA ILE A 357 9.26 5.36 -2.99
C ILE A 357 9.79 4.80 -4.30
N VAL A 358 9.38 5.39 -5.42
CA VAL A 358 9.74 4.89 -6.76
C VAL A 358 11.25 4.90 -6.95
N LEU A 359 11.89 6.02 -6.61
CA LEU A 359 13.35 6.13 -6.75
C LEU A 359 14.10 5.17 -5.83
N ALA A 360 13.64 5.02 -4.57
CA ALA A 360 14.28 4.08 -3.66
C ALA A 360 14.16 2.62 -4.13
N LEU A 361 12.97 2.21 -4.61
CA LEU A 361 12.75 0.85 -5.08
C LEU A 361 13.50 0.57 -6.39
N THR A 362 13.50 1.53 -7.33
CA THR A 362 14.24 1.39 -8.60
C THR A 362 15.73 1.26 -8.35
N ALA A 363 16.31 2.16 -7.55
CA ALA A 363 17.73 2.11 -7.22
C ALA A 363 18.10 0.82 -6.44
N ALA A 364 17.26 0.35 -5.54
CA ALA A 364 17.48 -0.93 -4.84
C ALA A 364 17.50 -2.13 -5.82
N GLN A 365 16.65 -2.10 -6.85
CA GLN A 365 16.63 -3.13 -7.90
C GLN A 365 17.87 -3.08 -8.80
N GLU A 366 18.38 -1.89 -9.10
CA GLU A 366 19.57 -1.70 -9.96
C GLU A 366 20.88 -2.05 -9.24
N ILE A 367 20.98 -1.71 -7.94
CA ILE A 367 22.19 -1.98 -7.13
C ILE A 367 22.28 -3.46 -6.75
N ALA A 368 21.13 -4.12 -6.53
CA ALA A 368 21.11 -5.51 -6.08
C ALA A 368 21.55 -6.48 -7.20
N GLU A 369 22.53 -7.35 -6.91
CA GLU A 369 22.91 -8.44 -7.79
C GLU A 369 21.71 -9.34 -8.11
N ASP A 370 21.63 -9.85 -9.36
CA ASP A 370 20.52 -10.70 -9.84
C ASP A 370 20.21 -11.87 -8.89
N ARG A 371 21.28 -12.51 -8.36
CA ARG A 371 21.19 -13.68 -7.47
C ARG A 371 20.45 -13.42 -6.16
N ILE A 372 20.58 -12.20 -5.59
CA ILE A 372 20.06 -11.86 -4.27
C ILE A 372 18.98 -10.75 -4.34
N ARG A 373 18.64 -10.26 -5.54
CA ARG A 373 17.68 -9.16 -5.74
C ARG A 373 16.36 -9.40 -5.01
N GLY A 374 15.81 -10.61 -5.05
CA GLY A 374 14.59 -10.96 -4.34
C GLY A 374 14.71 -10.81 -2.81
N ARG A 375 15.86 -11.22 -2.24
CA ARG A 375 16.15 -11.10 -0.79
C ARG A 375 16.31 -9.63 -0.38
N VAL A 376 17.01 -8.83 -1.19
CA VAL A 376 17.18 -7.38 -0.99
C VAL A 376 15.82 -6.67 -1.04
N MET A 377 14.99 -6.97 -2.04
CA MET A 377 13.66 -6.38 -2.15
C MET A 377 12.73 -6.77 -0.99
N GLY A 378 12.82 -8.01 -0.49
CA GLY A 378 12.15 -8.44 0.73
C GLY A 378 12.58 -7.63 1.95
N GLY A 379 13.89 -7.40 2.12
CA GLY A 379 14.45 -6.56 3.17
C GLY A 379 13.97 -5.10 3.07
N VAL A 380 13.97 -4.52 1.87
CA VAL A 380 13.46 -3.16 1.63
C VAL A 380 11.98 -3.04 1.97
N GLN A 381 11.15 -4.02 1.59
CA GLN A 381 9.73 -4.07 1.94
C GLN A 381 9.49 -4.19 3.45
N MET A 382 10.34 -4.94 4.16
CA MET A 382 10.29 -5.01 5.62
C MET A 382 10.61 -3.64 6.24
N LEU A 383 11.69 -2.98 5.81
CA LEU A 383 12.08 -1.65 6.27
C LEU A 383 10.99 -0.60 6.00
N PHE A 384 10.31 -0.68 4.84
CA PHE A 384 9.14 0.13 4.51
C PHE A 384 8.06 0.03 5.61
N ARG A 385 7.68 -1.19 6.02
CA ARG A 385 6.66 -1.40 7.06
C ARG A 385 7.13 -0.96 8.44
N VAL A 386 8.41 -1.19 8.75
CA VAL A 386 9.01 -0.71 10.01
C VAL A 386 8.92 0.81 10.10
N GLY A 387 9.28 1.53 9.03
CA GLY A 387 9.17 2.99 8.98
C GLY A 387 7.74 3.47 9.23
N LEU A 388 6.77 2.88 8.52
CA LEU A 388 5.36 3.23 8.65
C LEU A 388 4.83 2.97 10.08
N GLY A 389 5.13 1.79 10.65
CA GLY A 389 4.72 1.42 12.01
C GLY A 389 5.40 2.26 13.09
N ALA A 390 6.69 2.54 12.94
CA ALA A 390 7.45 3.37 13.87
C ALA A 390 6.93 4.83 13.87
N GLY A 391 6.61 5.39 12.69
CA GLY A 391 5.99 6.70 12.58
C GLY A 391 4.62 6.75 13.26
N ALA A 392 3.79 5.74 13.02
CA ALA A 392 2.48 5.66 13.63
C ALA A 392 2.53 5.55 15.15
N LEU A 393 3.24 4.55 15.70
CA LEU A 393 3.31 4.32 17.14
C LEU A 393 4.06 5.43 17.88
N GLY A 394 5.23 5.83 17.36
CA GLY A 394 6.06 6.82 18.03
C GLY A 394 5.39 8.18 18.12
N ILE A 395 4.84 8.65 17.01
CA ILE A 395 4.21 9.97 16.96
C ILE A 395 2.77 9.94 17.49
N GLY A 396 2.01 8.87 17.25
CA GLY A 396 0.69 8.71 17.86
C GLY A 396 0.76 8.66 19.39
N GLY A 397 1.75 7.94 19.94
CA GLY A 397 2.02 7.93 21.38
C GLY A 397 2.46 9.29 21.93
N LEU A 398 3.34 10.00 21.21
CA LEU A 398 3.79 11.33 21.59
C LEU A 398 2.63 12.34 21.59
N ALA A 399 1.82 12.38 20.53
CA ALA A 399 0.66 13.26 20.42
C ALA A 399 -0.30 13.05 21.59
N HIS A 400 -0.66 11.80 21.86
CA HIS A 400 -1.54 11.46 22.99
C HIS A 400 -0.94 11.84 24.36
N ALA A 401 0.39 11.68 24.54
CA ALA A 401 1.07 12.06 25.79
C ALA A 401 1.07 13.59 25.99
N VAL A 402 1.29 14.36 24.92
CA VAL A 402 1.26 15.84 24.96
C VAL A 402 -0.11 16.35 25.36
N ASP A 403 -1.20 15.81 24.78
CA ASP A 403 -2.56 16.20 25.11
C ASP A 403 -2.91 15.88 26.58
N ARG A 404 -2.47 14.73 27.10
CA ARG A 404 -2.68 14.35 28.51
C ARG A 404 -1.93 15.24 29.50
N LEU A 405 -0.68 15.59 29.18
CA LEU A 405 0.16 16.34 30.10
C LEU A 405 -0.17 17.83 30.15
N ARG A 406 -0.97 18.36 29.19
CA ARG A 406 -1.35 19.77 29.08
C ARG A 406 -0.16 20.69 29.41
N ILE A 407 0.93 20.57 28.63
CA ILE A 407 2.15 21.38 28.86
C ILE A 407 1.80 22.85 28.61
N GLY A 408 1.45 23.57 29.66
CA GLY A 408 0.73 24.84 29.65
C GLY A 408 1.43 26.04 29.00
N PHE A 409 2.70 25.91 28.59
CA PHE A 409 3.39 26.94 27.82
C PHE A 409 3.44 26.63 26.33
N ILE A 410 3.02 25.44 25.88
CA ILE A 410 2.91 25.08 24.47
C ILE A 410 1.46 25.31 24.04
N LYS A 411 1.25 26.30 23.15
CA LYS A 411 -0.06 26.59 22.56
C LYS A 411 -0.48 25.64 21.42
N LEU A 412 0.27 24.55 21.22
CA LEU A 412 0.04 23.56 20.19
C LEU A 412 -0.61 22.31 20.81
N ASP A 413 -1.57 21.72 20.12
CA ASP A 413 -2.13 20.42 20.51
C ASP A 413 -1.19 19.25 20.18
N GLY A 414 -1.49 18.05 20.69
CA GLY A 414 -0.65 16.88 20.48
C GLY A 414 -0.49 16.49 19.02
N ASN A 415 -1.53 16.71 18.20
CA ASN A 415 -1.48 16.41 16.76
C ASN A 415 -0.49 17.34 16.05
N GLN A 416 -0.53 18.64 16.37
CA GLN A 416 0.39 19.63 15.83
C GLN A 416 1.85 19.30 16.21
N VAL A 417 2.09 19.02 17.52
CA VAL A 417 3.40 18.61 18.02
C VAL A 417 3.87 17.34 17.34
N GLY A 418 3.00 16.35 17.18
CA GLY A 418 3.30 15.10 16.48
C GLY A 418 3.74 15.34 15.03
N MET A 419 3.03 16.19 14.30
CA MET A 419 3.40 16.54 12.92
C MET A 419 4.74 17.27 12.84
N ILE A 420 4.98 18.26 13.72
CA ILE A 420 6.25 19.00 13.75
C ILE A 420 7.42 18.08 14.08
N VAL A 421 7.31 17.27 15.14
CA VAL A 421 8.37 16.34 15.54
C VAL A 421 8.60 15.28 14.44
N GLY A 422 7.52 14.73 13.89
CA GLY A 422 7.61 13.78 12.77
C GLY A 422 8.32 14.39 11.56
N GLY A 423 7.97 15.62 11.19
CA GLY A 423 8.61 16.34 10.10
C GLY A 423 10.09 16.63 10.34
N LEU A 424 10.46 17.01 11.56
CA LEU A 424 11.88 17.23 11.95
C LEU A 424 12.69 15.92 11.87
N LEU A 425 12.13 14.80 12.33
CA LEU A 425 12.79 13.49 12.24
C LEU A 425 13.01 13.08 10.78
N ILE A 426 12.04 13.34 9.89
CA ILE A 426 12.20 13.09 8.45
C ILE A 426 13.33 13.95 7.86
N LEU A 427 13.40 15.24 8.21
CA LEU A 427 14.47 16.13 7.73
C LEU A 427 15.85 15.67 8.22
N LEU A 428 15.97 15.26 9.49
CA LEU A 428 17.19 14.67 10.02
C LEU A 428 17.56 13.36 9.28
N GLY A 429 16.58 12.52 8.99
CA GLY A 429 16.77 11.32 8.19
C GLY A 429 17.22 11.63 6.75
N ALA A 430 16.64 12.64 6.12
CA ALA A 430 17.06 13.10 4.80
C ALA A 430 18.51 13.60 4.79
N ALA A 431 18.90 14.36 5.82
CA ALA A 431 20.28 14.82 6.00
C ALA A 431 21.25 13.64 6.19
N ALA A 432 20.90 12.64 7.01
CA ALA A 432 21.69 11.42 7.20
C ALA A 432 21.77 10.56 5.91
N ALA A 433 20.70 10.53 5.12
CA ALA A 433 20.66 9.84 3.83
C ALA A 433 21.47 10.58 2.72
N SER A 434 21.99 11.77 2.98
CA SER A 434 22.79 12.55 2.00
C SER A 434 24.07 11.84 1.55
N GLY A 435 24.50 10.79 2.25
CA GLY A 435 25.55 9.84 1.82
C GLY A 435 25.29 9.18 0.46
N VAL A 436 24.03 9.15 0.00
CA VAL A 436 23.64 8.71 -1.35
C VAL A 436 24.41 9.46 -2.45
N ARG A 437 24.64 10.75 -2.28
CA ARG A 437 25.37 11.59 -3.26
C ARG A 437 26.82 11.14 -3.52
N LYS A 438 27.41 10.39 -2.60
CA LYS A 438 28.80 9.89 -2.70
C LYS A 438 28.90 8.48 -3.29
N SER A 439 27.76 7.86 -3.62
CA SER A 439 27.75 6.47 -4.10
C SER A 439 27.90 6.41 -5.62
N GLU A 440 28.78 5.54 -6.10
CA GLU A 440 29.03 5.32 -7.53
C GLU A 440 27.79 4.80 -8.29
N ALA A 441 26.80 4.23 -7.58
CA ALA A 441 25.57 3.70 -8.17
C ALA A 441 24.70 4.78 -8.86
N TRP A 442 24.80 6.04 -8.41
CA TRP A 442 24.09 7.19 -8.99
C TRP A 442 24.96 8.01 -9.95
N GLN A 443 26.22 7.62 -10.15
CA GLN A 443 27.19 8.34 -10.98
C GLN A 443 27.38 7.72 -12.37
N LYS A 444 26.50 6.81 -12.78
CA LYS A 444 26.53 6.27 -14.15
C LYS A 444 26.21 7.39 -15.15
N PRO A 445 27.04 7.53 -16.21
CA PRO A 445 26.85 8.53 -17.25
C PRO A 445 25.59 8.34 -18.06
#